data_4c935221b837b1658ef1516d85d7d647
#
_entry.id   4c935221b837b1658ef1516d85d7d647
#
_cell.length_a   1.000
_cell.length_b   1.000
_cell.length_c   1.000
_cell.angle_alpha   90.00
_cell.angle_beta   90.00
_cell.angle_gamma   90.00
#
_symmetry.space_group_name_H-M   'P 1'
#
loop_
_entity.id
_entity.type
_entity.pdbx_description
1 polymer ?
#
loop_
_entity_poly.entity_id
_entity_poly.type
_entity_poly.pdbx_seq_one_letter_code
_entity_poly.pdbx_strand_id
1 'polypeptide(L)'
;NCVITDPFYLSPDHTLQDAEDLMRKFRISGVPICEGGKLVGIITNRDLKFETDFTKKISESMTSENLITAPEGITLEEAKKILAKARKEKLPIVDKDFHLKGLITIKDIEKQIKYPLSAKDELGRLLCGAGVGITGNMMERVEALVKAHVDVIVVDSAHGHSKNILEAVKKIKAAYPDLQVIAGNV
;
A
#
# COMPACT_ATOMS: atom_id res chain seq x y z
N ASN A 1 4.90 6.51 11.23
CA ASN A 1 3.58 6.75 10.66
C ASN A 1 3.03 5.44 10.09
N CYS A 2 1.92 4.92 10.62
CA CYS A 2 1.28 3.68 10.12
C CYS A 2 -0.02 3.98 9.36
N VAL A 3 -0.21 5.23 8.97
CA VAL A 3 -1.35 5.64 8.16
C VAL A 3 -1.04 5.35 6.72
N ILE A 4 -1.88 4.57 6.06
CA ILE A 4 -1.88 4.43 4.60
C ILE A 4 -2.45 5.76 4.07
N THR A 5 -1.59 6.62 3.51
CA THR A 5 -1.93 7.99 3.11
C THR A 5 -2.64 8.09 1.76
N ASP A 6 -2.62 7.02 0.98
CA ASP A 6 -3.33 6.92 -0.31
C ASP A 6 -4.03 5.54 -0.37
N PRO A 7 -5.09 5.35 0.42
CA PRO A 7 -5.80 4.08 0.45
C PRO A 7 -6.61 3.88 -0.84
N PHE A 8 -6.66 2.65 -1.33
CA PHE A 8 -7.62 2.29 -2.37
C PHE A 8 -9.03 2.54 -1.88
N TYR A 9 -9.87 3.10 -2.72
CA TYR A 9 -11.30 3.27 -2.47
C TYR A 9 -12.10 2.98 -3.73
N LEU A 10 -13.38 2.68 -3.56
CA LEU A 10 -14.34 2.50 -4.65
C LEU A 10 -15.55 3.41 -4.43
N SER A 11 -16.38 3.57 -5.44
CA SER A 11 -17.65 4.29 -5.32
C SER A 11 -18.80 3.32 -4.98
N PRO A 12 -19.91 3.83 -4.43
CA PRO A 12 -21.11 3.01 -4.15
C PRO A 12 -21.69 2.33 -5.39
N ASP A 13 -21.45 2.89 -6.58
CA ASP A 13 -21.95 2.39 -7.85
C ASP A 13 -21.13 1.27 -8.48
N HIS A 14 -19.90 1.03 -7.99
CA HIS A 14 -19.14 -0.15 -8.39
C HIS A 14 -19.84 -1.44 -7.96
N THR A 15 -19.50 -2.53 -8.60
CA THR A 15 -20.05 -3.85 -8.28
C THR A 15 -19.30 -4.52 -7.12
N LEU A 16 -19.92 -5.51 -6.52
CA LEU A 16 -19.25 -6.36 -5.52
C LEU A 16 -18.09 -7.13 -6.15
N GLN A 17 -18.16 -7.45 -7.46
CA GLN A 17 -17.07 -8.06 -8.20
C GLN A 17 -15.85 -7.12 -8.25
N ASP A 18 -16.04 -5.83 -8.49
CA ASP A 18 -14.95 -4.85 -8.49
C ASP A 18 -14.25 -4.80 -7.12
N ALA A 19 -15.04 -4.85 -6.05
CA ALA A 19 -14.49 -4.88 -4.68
C ALA A 19 -13.71 -6.17 -4.41
N GLU A 20 -14.23 -7.32 -4.80
CA GLU A 20 -13.54 -8.61 -4.65
C GLU A 20 -12.24 -8.65 -5.44
N ASP A 21 -12.25 -8.21 -6.68
CA ASP A 21 -11.07 -8.20 -7.56
C ASP A 21 -9.99 -7.27 -7.01
N LEU A 22 -10.37 -6.09 -6.52
CA LEU A 22 -9.45 -5.16 -5.87
C LEU A 22 -8.83 -5.78 -4.62
N MET A 23 -9.66 -6.37 -3.74
CA MET A 23 -9.18 -7.01 -2.52
C MET A 23 -8.24 -8.19 -2.81
N ARG A 24 -8.56 -9.01 -3.83
CA ARG A 24 -7.73 -10.13 -4.28
C ARG A 24 -6.40 -9.66 -4.86
N LYS A 25 -6.43 -8.69 -5.77
CA LYS A 25 -5.25 -8.15 -6.45
C LYS A 25 -4.22 -7.59 -5.46
N PHE A 26 -4.68 -6.81 -4.48
CA PHE A 26 -3.81 -6.15 -3.50
C PHE A 26 -3.72 -6.87 -2.16
N ARG A 27 -4.35 -8.03 -2.01
CA ARG A 27 -4.38 -8.84 -0.78
C ARG A 27 -4.84 -8.05 0.44
N ILE A 28 -5.83 -7.19 0.25
CA ILE A 28 -6.47 -6.41 1.30
C ILE A 28 -7.83 -7.00 1.66
N SER A 29 -8.30 -6.79 2.88
CA SER A 29 -9.51 -7.41 3.42
C SER A 29 -10.69 -6.44 3.54
N GLY A 30 -10.59 -5.27 2.93
CA GLY A 30 -11.68 -4.30 2.89
C GLY A 30 -11.24 -2.98 2.31
N VAL A 31 -12.20 -2.25 1.78
CA VAL A 31 -12.02 -1.05 0.99
C VAL A 31 -12.98 0.04 1.49
N PRO A 32 -12.49 1.25 1.79
CA PRO A 32 -13.34 2.42 1.98
C PRO A 32 -14.15 2.72 0.72
N ILE A 33 -15.38 3.17 0.90
CA ILE A 33 -16.27 3.58 -0.18
C ILE A 33 -16.48 5.07 -0.09
N CYS A 34 -16.19 5.77 -1.20
CA CYS A 34 -16.26 7.22 -1.27
C CYS A 34 -17.15 7.70 -2.43
N GLU A 35 -17.81 8.81 -2.21
CA GLU A 35 -18.54 9.56 -3.22
C GLU A 35 -18.04 11.00 -3.24
N GLY A 36 -17.51 11.45 -4.37
CA GLY A 36 -16.89 12.79 -4.46
C GLY A 36 -15.73 12.99 -3.46
N GLY A 37 -14.99 11.94 -3.11
CA GLY A 37 -13.91 11.95 -2.13
C GLY A 37 -14.36 11.84 -0.66
N LYS A 38 -15.66 11.96 -0.37
CA LYS A 38 -16.22 11.78 0.98
C LYS A 38 -16.45 10.31 1.28
N LEU A 39 -16.07 9.89 2.47
CA LEU A 39 -16.32 8.55 2.96
C LEU A 39 -17.84 8.35 3.18
N VAL A 40 -18.43 7.39 2.49
CA VAL A 40 -19.85 7.04 2.61
C VAL A 40 -20.07 5.61 3.12
N GLY A 41 -19.03 4.79 3.14
CA GLY A 41 -19.14 3.41 3.59
C GLY A 41 -17.80 2.70 3.65
N ILE A 42 -17.88 1.43 4.03
CA ILE A 42 -16.78 0.48 3.97
C ILE A 42 -17.32 -0.89 3.58
N ILE A 43 -16.60 -1.59 2.71
CA ILE A 43 -16.90 -2.97 2.37
C ILE A 43 -15.72 -3.87 2.73
N THR A 44 -16.00 -5.05 3.24
CA THR A 44 -14.99 -5.99 3.75
C THR A 44 -15.25 -7.41 3.25
N ASN A 45 -14.26 -8.29 3.38
CA ASN A 45 -14.44 -9.72 3.07
C ASN A 45 -15.59 -10.37 3.87
N ARG A 46 -15.97 -9.83 5.04
CA ARG A 46 -17.12 -10.35 5.81
C ARG A 46 -18.42 -10.08 5.09
N ASP A 47 -18.55 -8.91 4.48
CA ASP A 47 -19.75 -8.50 3.75
C ASP A 47 -19.93 -9.34 2.47
N LEU A 48 -18.80 -9.74 1.85
CA LEU A 48 -18.78 -10.56 0.63
C LEU A 48 -18.91 -12.07 0.90
N LYS A 49 -18.63 -12.52 2.12
CA LYS A 49 -18.47 -13.96 2.43
C LYS A 49 -19.70 -14.82 2.11
N PHE A 50 -20.88 -14.26 2.24
CA PHE A 50 -22.14 -14.97 2.02
C PHE A 50 -22.89 -14.47 0.79
N GLU A 51 -22.29 -13.60 0.01
CA GLU A 51 -22.90 -13.08 -1.19
C GLU A 51 -22.76 -14.08 -2.35
N THR A 52 -23.81 -14.20 -3.13
CA THR A 52 -23.86 -15.09 -4.28
C THR A 52 -24.00 -14.34 -5.60
N ASP A 53 -24.44 -13.08 -5.54
CA ASP A 53 -24.60 -12.23 -6.72
C ASP A 53 -23.64 -11.04 -6.66
N PHE A 54 -22.49 -11.19 -7.28
CA PHE A 54 -21.43 -10.18 -7.35
C PHE A 54 -21.70 -9.07 -8.38
N THR A 55 -22.82 -9.13 -9.12
CA THR A 55 -23.25 -8.05 -10.02
C THR A 55 -23.96 -6.92 -9.30
N LYS A 56 -24.37 -7.13 -8.04
CA LYS A 56 -24.97 -6.10 -7.19
C LYS A 56 -24.02 -4.91 -6.98
N LYS A 57 -24.58 -3.73 -6.73
CA LYS A 57 -23.80 -2.56 -6.36
C LYS A 57 -23.26 -2.68 -4.93
N ILE A 58 -22.11 -2.07 -4.71
CA ILE A 58 -21.48 -1.99 -3.38
C ILE A 58 -22.41 -1.35 -2.37
N SER A 59 -23.19 -0.33 -2.78
CA SER A 59 -24.18 0.35 -1.92
C SER A 59 -25.20 -0.57 -1.27
N GLU A 60 -25.46 -1.74 -1.86
CA GLU A 60 -26.44 -2.71 -1.33
C GLU A 60 -25.87 -3.59 -0.19
N SER A 61 -24.55 -3.70 -0.09
CA SER A 61 -23.90 -4.60 0.87
C SER A 61 -22.88 -3.91 1.79
N MET A 62 -22.48 -2.66 1.50
CA MET A 62 -21.53 -1.93 2.32
C MET A 62 -22.10 -1.56 3.69
N THR A 63 -21.24 -1.43 4.70
CA THR A 63 -21.57 -0.77 5.96
C THR A 63 -21.52 0.74 5.73
N SER A 64 -22.64 1.44 5.87
CA SER A 64 -22.78 2.91 5.71
C SER A 64 -23.18 3.62 7.00
N GLU A 65 -23.78 2.91 7.95
CA GLU A 65 -24.20 3.48 9.22
C GLU A 65 -23.17 3.26 10.32
N ASN A 66 -23.09 4.19 11.27
CA ASN A 66 -22.19 4.12 12.42
C ASN A 66 -20.74 3.82 12.05
N LEU A 67 -20.25 4.48 10.98
CA LEU A 67 -18.87 4.36 10.54
C LEU A 67 -17.93 4.83 11.65
N ILE A 68 -16.98 3.98 12.01
CA ILE A 68 -15.94 4.31 12.97
C ILE A 68 -14.79 4.95 12.19
N THR A 69 -14.53 6.21 12.46
CA THR A 69 -13.49 7.03 11.81
C THR A 69 -12.64 7.74 12.85
N ALA A 70 -11.52 8.31 12.42
CA ALA A 70 -10.72 9.18 13.26
C ALA A 70 -10.20 10.38 12.45
N PRO A 71 -9.85 11.50 13.10
CA PRO A 71 -9.28 12.66 12.42
C PRO A 71 -7.81 12.42 12.03
N GLU A 72 -7.31 13.26 11.13
CA GLU A 72 -5.88 13.33 10.83
C GLU A 72 -5.06 13.64 12.09
N GLY A 73 -3.86 13.12 12.17
CA GLY A 73 -2.94 13.33 13.29
C GLY A 73 -3.17 12.43 14.50
N ILE A 74 -4.14 11.51 14.43
CA ILE A 74 -4.37 10.52 15.50
C ILE A 74 -3.11 9.68 15.76
N THR A 75 -2.82 9.39 17.01
CA THR A 75 -1.73 8.50 17.40
C THR A 75 -2.12 7.03 17.22
N LEU A 76 -1.11 6.18 17.06
CA LEU A 76 -1.35 4.73 16.95
C LEU A 76 -2.00 4.12 18.19
N GLU A 77 -1.66 4.63 19.36
CA GLU A 77 -2.25 4.22 20.63
C GLU A 77 -3.74 4.53 20.70
N GLU A 78 -4.13 5.73 20.28
CA GLU A 78 -5.53 6.14 20.20
C GLU A 78 -6.28 5.33 19.16
N ALA A 79 -5.70 5.14 17.97
CA ALA A 79 -6.27 4.31 16.91
C ALA A 79 -6.52 2.87 17.39
N LYS A 80 -5.55 2.29 18.11
CA LYS A 80 -5.68 0.95 18.71
C LYS A 80 -6.84 0.88 19.71
N LYS A 81 -6.98 1.89 20.58
CA LYS A 81 -8.08 1.96 21.54
C LYS A 81 -9.45 2.04 20.86
N ILE A 82 -9.56 2.87 19.82
CA ILE A 82 -10.78 3.01 19.01
C ILE A 82 -11.15 1.67 18.36
N LEU A 83 -10.19 1.04 17.66
CA LEU A 83 -10.39 -0.24 16.99
C LEU A 83 -10.79 -1.34 17.96
N ALA A 84 -10.12 -1.42 19.12
CA ALA A 84 -10.42 -2.41 20.16
C ALA A 84 -11.82 -2.21 20.73
N LYS A 85 -12.21 -0.98 21.09
CA LYS A 85 -13.53 -0.64 21.61
C LYS A 85 -14.64 -0.94 20.60
N ALA A 86 -14.41 -0.60 19.34
CA ALA A 86 -15.36 -0.82 18.25
C ALA A 86 -15.37 -2.26 17.72
N ARG A 87 -14.40 -3.09 18.12
CA ARG A 87 -14.17 -4.46 17.57
C ARG A 87 -14.07 -4.45 16.04
N LYS A 88 -13.40 -3.45 15.49
CA LYS A 88 -13.16 -3.27 14.05
C LYS A 88 -11.67 -3.46 13.74
N GLU A 89 -11.37 -3.80 12.50
CA GLU A 89 -10.00 -4.02 12.03
C GLU A 89 -9.45 -2.86 11.19
N LYS A 90 -10.32 -1.95 10.79
CA LYS A 90 -9.99 -0.83 9.89
C LYS A 90 -10.56 0.46 10.43
N LEU A 91 -9.75 1.51 10.38
CA LEU A 91 -10.09 2.85 10.85
C LEU A 91 -9.80 3.85 9.73
N PRO A 92 -10.81 4.24 8.95
CA PRO A 92 -10.67 5.34 8.00
C PRO A 92 -10.33 6.63 8.72
N ILE A 93 -9.37 7.38 8.17
CA ILE A 93 -8.98 8.70 8.62
C ILE A 93 -9.64 9.71 7.70
N VAL A 94 -10.34 10.67 8.29
CA VAL A 94 -11.12 11.67 7.55
C VAL A 94 -10.79 13.08 8.02
N ASP A 95 -10.97 14.06 7.15
CA ASP A 95 -10.93 15.47 7.50
C ASP A 95 -12.28 15.95 8.07
N LYS A 96 -12.38 17.27 8.33
CA LYS A 96 -13.58 17.91 8.89
C LYS A 96 -14.82 17.82 7.98
N ASP A 97 -14.59 17.69 6.67
CA ASP A 97 -15.64 17.56 5.67
C ASP A 97 -15.94 16.10 5.30
N PHE A 98 -15.38 15.17 6.09
CA PHE A 98 -15.50 13.72 5.93
C PHE A 98 -14.85 13.15 4.66
N HIS A 99 -13.86 13.86 4.08
CA HIS A 99 -13.07 13.31 2.99
C HIS A 99 -12.07 12.30 3.51
N LEU A 100 -11.92 11.20 2.78
CA LEU A 100 -10.95 10.16 3.12
C LEU A 100 -9.51 10.68 2.94
N LYS A 101 -8.71 10.63 4.01
CA LYS A 101 -7.31 11.07 4.06
C LYS A 101 -6.33 9.92 4.32
N GLY A 102 -6.84 8.81 4.79
CA GLY A 102 -6.01 7.66 5.08
C GLY A 102 -6.78 6.49 5.64
N LEU A 103 -6.04 5.43 5.90
CA LEU A 103 -6.57 4.20 6.51
C LEU A 103 -5.55 3.64 7.49
N ILE A 104 -5.99 3.27 8.67
CA ILE A 104 -5.19 2.50 9.62
C ILE A 104 -5.84 1.12 9.78
N THR A 105 -5.02 0.06 9.75
CA THR A 105 -5.51 -1.29 10.05
C THR A 105 -4.86 -1.84 11.31
N ILE A 106 -5.54 -2.75 11.98
CA ILE A 106 -4.99 -3.41 13.19
C ILE A 106 -3.69 -4.15 12.84
N LYS A 107 -3.59 -4.73 11.64
CA LYS A 107 -2.38 -5.42 11.17
C LYS A 107 -1.18 -4.48 11.04
N ASP A 108 -1.40 -3.23 10.63
CA ASP A 108 -0.32 -2.24 10.51
C ASP A 108 0.18 -1.82 11.89
N ILE A 109 -0.73 -1.69 12.86
CA ILE A 109 -0.38 -1.42 14.26
C ILE A 109 0.43 -2.59 14.85
N GLU A 110 -0.03 -3.84 14.66
CA GLU A 110 0.67 -5.04 15.12
C GLU A 110 2.06 -5.17 14.49
N LYS A 111 2.20 -4.92 13.19
CA LYS A 111 3.49 -4.93 12.50
C LYS A 111 4.44 -3.85 13.01
N GLN A 112 3.93 -2.67 13.32
CA GLN A 112 4.75 -1.59 13.89
C GLN A 112 5.29 -1.96 15.28
N ILE A 113 4.47 -2.60 16.11
CA ILE A 113 4.87 -3.08 17.43
C ILE A 113 5.91 -4.19 17.30
N LYS A 114 5.68 -5.13 16.37
CA LYS A 114 6.56 -6.29 16.16
C LYS A 114 7.89 -5.93 15.46
N TYR A 115 7.86 -4.93 14.56
CA TYR A 115 9.00 -4.52 13.75
C TYR A 115 9.25 -3.01 13.84
N PRO A 116 9.61 -2.47 15.03
CA PRO A 116 9.74 -1.02 15.24
C PRO A 116 10.88 -0.40 14.41
N LEU A 117 11.91 -1.19 14.07
CA LEU A 117 13.10 -0.74 13.33
C LEU A 117 13.01 -1.02 11.81
N SER A 118 11.83 -1.35 11.28
CA SER A 118 11.66 -1.54 9.83
C SER A 118 12.01 -0.26 9.07
N ALA A 119 12.77 -0.41 7.99
CA ALA A 119 13.14 0.70 7.11
C ALA A 119 11.91 1.21 6.35
N LYS A 120 11.60 2.49 6.50
CA LYS A 120 10.43 3.15 5.93
C LYS A 120 10.81 4.48 5.30
N ASP A 121 10.03 4.90 4.31
CA ASP A 121 10.09 6.23 3.74
C ASP A 121 9.38 7.27 4.64
N GLU A 122 9.42 8.54 4.22
CA GLU A 122 8.79 9.66 4.92
C GLU A 122 7.25 9.51 5.05
N LEU A 123 6.63 8.75 4.15
CA LEU A 123 5.20 8.44 4.16
C LEU A 123 4.88 7.23 5.05
N GLY A 124 5.89 6.58 5.63
CA GLY A 124 5.74 5.39 6.47
C GLY A 124 5.58 4.08 5.70
N ARG A 125 5.84 4.05 4.38
CA ARG A 125 5.85 2.84 3.56
C ARG A 125 7.18 2.11 3.73
N LEU A 126 7.14 0.77 3.69
CA LEU A 126 8.37 -0.03 3.71
C LEU A 126 9.22 0.25 2.48
N LEU A 127 10.52 0.45 2.68
CA LEU A 127 11.46 0.54 1.58
C LEU A 127 11.59 -0.81 0.89
N CYS A 128 11.59 -0.79 -0.45
CA CYS A 128 11.65 -1.98 -1.30
C CYS A 128 12.90 -1.96 -2.17
N GLY A 129 13.65 -3.06 -2.13
CA GLY A 129 14.78 -3.29 -3.02
C GLY A 129 14.50 -4.37 -4.05
N ALA A 130 15.13 -4.26 -5.23
CA ALA A 130 15.02 -5.27 -6.28
C ALA A 130 16.37 -5.63 -6.89
N GLY A 131 16.63 -6.93 -7.05
CA GLY A 131 17.79 -7.44 -7.75
C GLY A 131 17.66 -7.36 -9.27
N VAL A 132 18.71 -6.94 -9.94
CA VAL A 132 18.83 -6.96 -11.40
C VAL A 132 20.15 -7.59 -11.82
N GLY A 133 20.09 -8.51 -12.78
CA GLY A 133 21.27 -9.06 -13.43
C GLY A 133 21.72 -8.17 -14.60
N ILE A 134 22.98 -8.34 -15.02
CA ILE A 134 23.59 -7.64 -16.18
C ILE A 134 23.22 -8.29 -17.53
N THR A 135 21.93 -8.50 -17.76
CA THR A 135 21.39 -9.06 -18.99
C THR A 135 21.10 -7.96 -20.03
N GLY A 136 20.88 -8.34 -21.29
CA GLY A 136 20.62 -7.40 -22.38
C GLY A 136 19.41 -6.47 -22.14
N ASN A 137 18.42 -6.93 -21.36
CA ASN A 137 17.21 -6.18 -20.99
C ASN A 137 17.28 -5.51 -19.61
N MET A 138 18.49 -5.40 -19.01
CA MET A 138 18.66 -4.83 -17.67
C MET A 138 18.00 -3.45 -17.50
N MET A 139 18.20 -2.54 -18.46
CA MET A 139 17.66 -1.18 -18.37
C MET A 139 16.13 -1.14 -18.47
N GLU A 140 15.52 -1.99 -19.30
CA GLU A 140 14.04 -2.13 -19.35
C GLU A 140 13.47 -2.59 -18.02
N ARG A 141 14.15 -3.55 -17.36
CA ARG A 141 13.77 -4.01 -16.04
C ARG A 141 13.94 -2.92 -14.98
N VAL A 142 15.04 -2.17 -15.01
CA VAL A 142 15.25 -1.03 -14.10
C VAL A 142 14.17 0.02 -14.29
N GLU A 143 13.83 0.38 -15.53
CA GLU A 143 12.77 1.34 -15.84
C GLU A 143 11.41 0.88 -15.27
N ALA A 144 11.05 -0.39 -15.46
CA ALA A 144 9.81 -0.94 -14.92
C ALA A 144 9.77 -0.91 -13.38
N LEU A 145 10.92 -1.19 -12.73
CA LEU A 145 11.05 -1.13 -11.27
C LEU A 145 10.96 0.30 -10.75
N VAL A 146 11.56 1.26 -11.44
CA VAL A 146 11.45 2.69 -11.09
C VAL A 146 10.01 3.18 -11.24
N LYS A 147 9.31 2.79 -12.31
CA LYS A 147 7.88 3.06 -12.47
C LYS A 147 7.02 2.43 -11.37
N ALA A 148 7.47 1.31 -10.79
CA ALA A 148 6.83 0.67 -9.64
C ALA A 148 7.31 1.23 -8.29
N HIS A 149 8.04 2.36 -8.28
CA HIS A 149 8.53 3.05 -7.09
C HIS A 149 9.49 2.22 -6.22
N VAL A 150 10.43 1.49 -6.85
CA VAL A 150 11.51 0.82 -6.12
C VAL A 150 12.43 1.85 -5.47
N ASP A 151 12.86 1.59 -4.23
CA ASP A 151 13.73 2.50 -3.49
C ASP A 151 15.21 2.22 -3.74
N VAL A 152 15.57 0.95 -3.96
CA VAL A 152 16.96 0.55 -4.20
C VAL A 152 17.07 -0.57 -5.22
N ILE A 153 18.03 -0.45 -6.12
CA ILE A 153 18.40 -1.52 -7.06
C ILE A 153 19.69 -2.19 -6.57
N VAL A 154 19.67 -3.51 -6.55
CA VAL A 154 20.86 -4.33 -6.28
C VAL A 154 21.31 -4.95 -7.60
N VAL A 155 22.48 -4.55 -8.10
CA VAL A 155 23.10 -5.20 -9.26
C VAL A 155 23.79 -6.46 -8.75
N ASP A 156 23.14 -7.60 -8.99
CA ASP A 156 23.57 -8.90 -8.48
C ASP A 156 24.49 -9.59 -9.47
N SER A 157 25.66 -10.01 -8.98
CA SER A 157 26.68 -10.70 -9.78
C SER A 157 27.62 -11.53 -8.92
N ALA A 158 28.33 -12.48 -9.54
CA ALA A 158 29.36 -13.26 -8.88
C ALA A 158 30.64 -12.43 -8.53
N HIS A 159 30.91 -11.35 -9.28
CA HIS A 159 32.09 -10.49 -9.11
C HIS A 159 31.71 -9.02 -9.34
N GLY A 160 31.43 -8.29 -8.25
CA GLY A 160 31.02 -6.88 -8.30
C GLY A 160 32.06 -5.93 -8.90
N HIS A 161 33.35 -6.27 -8.83
CA HIS A 161 34.43 -5.46 -9.42
C HIS A 161 34.73 -5.82 -10.88
N SER A 162 33.78 -6.38 -11.61
CA SER A 162 33.93 -6.61 -13.05
C SER A 162 33.59 -5.35 -13.86
N LYS A 163 34.24 -5.20 -15.05
CA LYS A 163 33.99 -4.08 -15.97
C LYS A 163 32.50 -3.94 -16.28
N ASN A 164 31.79 -5.05 -16.50
CA ASN A 164 30.38 -5.05 -16.86
C ASN A 164 29.49 -4.51 -15.72
N ILE A 165 29.82 -4.82 -14.45
CA ILE A 165 29.10 -4.29 -13.29
C ILE A 165 29.34 -2.79 -13.16
N LEU A 166 30.60 -2.33 -13.29
CA LEU A 166 30.92 -0.91 -13.23
C LEU A 166 30.17 -0.11 -14.32
N GLU A 167 30.09 -0.65 -15.54
CA GLU A 167 29.34 -0.05 -16.63
C GLU A 167 27.82 -0.08 -16.38
N ALA A 168 27.29 -1.17 -15.82
CA ALA A 168 25.88 -1.28 -15.44
C ALA A 168 25.50 -0.20 -14.41
N VAL A 169 26.27 -0.06 -13.35
CA VAL A 169 26.06 0.97 -12.31
C VAL A 169 26.11 2.37 -12.93
N LYS A 170 27.11 2.66 -13.80
CA LYS A 170 27.19 3.95 -14.51
C LYS A 170 25.96 4.23 -15.35
N LYS A 171 25.46 3.25 -16.12
CA LYS A 171 24.26 3.39 -16.94
C LYS A 171 23.02 3.67 -16.10
N ILE A 172 22.84 2.93 -15.00
CA ILE A 172 21.70 3.12 -14.11
C ILE A 172 21.75 4.52 -13.48
N LYS A 173 22.90 4.91 -12.93
CA LYS A 173 23.07 6.22 -12.29
C LYS A 173 22.98 7.40 -13.28
N ALA A 174 23.37 7.22 -14.54
CA ALA A 174 23.20 8.22 -15.58
C ALA A 174 21.72 8.44 -15.93
N ALA A 175 20.92 7.36 -15.98
CA ALA A 175 19.48 7.43 -16.26
C ALA A 175 18.65 7.87 -15.04
N TYR A 176 19.05 7.48 -13.85
CA TYR A 176 18.33 7.70 -12.58
C TYR A 176 19.31 8.16 -11.49
N PRO A 177 19.75 9.44 -11.48
CA PRO A 177 20.77 9.95 -10.56
C PRO A 177 20.45 9.75 -9.09
N ASP A 178 19.18 9.90 -8.71
CA ASP A 178 18.71 9.83 -7.32
C ASP A 178 18.43 8.41 -6.83
N LEU A 179 18.32 7.44 -7.76
CA LEU A 179 18.06 6.04 -7.41
C LEU A 179 19.24 5.44 -6.64
N GLN A 180 18.95 4.81 -5.50
CA GLN A 180 19.97 4.09 -4.75
C GLN A 180 20.37 2.80 -5.49
N VAL A 181 21.68 2.58 -5.62
CA VAL A 181 22.21 1.40 -6.33
C VAL A 181 23.28 0.73 -5.46
N ILE A 182 23.10 -0.56 -5.24
CA ILE A 182 24.08 -1.43 -4.56
C ILE A 182 24.67 -2.34 -5.61
N ALA A 183 26.01 -2.37 -5.71
CA ALA A 183 26.73 -3.39 -6.49
C ALA A 183 27.08 -4.55 -5.57
N GLY A 184 26.63 -5.76 -5.91
CA GLY A 184 26.84 -6.94 -5.07
C GLY A 184 28.18 -7.64 -5.29
N ASN A 185 28.58 -8.44 -4.29
CA ASN A 185 29.79 -9.30 -4.27
C ASN A 185 31.11 -8.53 -4.51
N VAL A 186 31.36 -7.50 -3.72
CA VAL A 186 32.62 -6.77 -3.62
C VAL A 186 33.29 -7.07 -2.31
#